data_97863829d5215db2d060374d959d9f66
#
_entry.id   97863829d5215db2d060374d959d9f66
#
_cell.length_a   1.000
_cell.length_b   1.000
_cell.length_c   1.000
_cell.angle_alpha   90.00
_cell.angle_beta   90.00
_cell.angle_gamma   90.00
#
_symmetry.space_group_name_H-M   'P 1'
#
loop_
_entity.id
_entity.type
_entity.pdbx_description
1 polymer ?
#
loop_
_entity_poly.entity_id
_entity_poly.type
_entity_poly.pdbx_seq_one_letter_code
_entity_poly.pdbx_strand_id
1 'polypeptide(L)'
;SKGAYFLNVPTENAYAELLPTLQETGIASVTLETPPVASSFLETINHQRQMLLLYGTQSVVLLIGLFCLIIFSAKLYCENYKNKIACCLIEGYSMFHCIRNHLIVTVIYYVVVVVGLRFVSMTMQVSLNYLLLLVAFIGELAITLSVSRRYTQNNLYQIVKGAE
;
A
#
# COMPACT_ATOMS: atom_id res chain seq x y z
N SER A 1 36.15 -26.44 0.90
CA SER A 1 35.80 -25.02 0.90
C SER A 1 36.00 -24.45 -0.50
N LYS A 2 34.94 -24.04 -1.17
CA LYS A 2 35.03 -23.33 -2.42
C LYS A 2 35.43 -21.90 -2.12
N GLY A 3 36.73 -21.58 -2.18
CA GLY A 3 37.24 -20.22 -2.04
C GLY A 3 36.87 -19.41 -3.29
N ALA A 4 36.12 -18.36 -3.13
CA ALA A 4 35.95 -17.37 -4.17
C ALA A 4 37.14 -16.42 -4.14
N TYR A 5 37.83 -16.30 -5.27
CA TYR A 5 38.93 -15.37 -5.45
C TYR A 5 38.42 -14.13 -6.16
N PHE A 6 38.66 -12.96 -5.60
CA PHE A 6 38.33 -11.68 -6.21
C PHE A 6 39.59 -11.01 -6.75
N LEU A 7 39.56 -10.66 -8.02
CA LEU A 7 40.64 -9.90 -8.66
C LEU A 7 40.28 -8.43 -8.71
N ASN A 8 41.18 -7.60 -8.28
CA ASN A 8 41.02 -6.14 -8.34
C ASN A 8 41.59 -5.60 -9.65
N VAL A 9 40.94 -5.93 -10.76
CA VAL A 9 41.31 -5.54 -12.12
C VAL A 9 40.12 -4.87 -12.81
N PRO A 10 40.30 -3.86 -13.66
CA PRO A 10 39.21 -3.29 -14.46
C PRO A 10 38.49 -4.37 -15.26
N THR A 11 37.19 -4.40 -15.18
CA THR A 11 36.31 -5.50 -15.62
C THR A 11 36.43 -5.86 -17.10
N GLU A 12 36.82 -4.88 -17.94
CA GLU A 12 36.90 -5.07 -19.40
C GLU A 12 38.11 -5.93 -19.85
N ASN A 13 39.17 -5.98 -19.05
CA ASN A 13 40.41 -6.68 -19.39
C ASN A 13 40.77 -7.84 -18.44
N ALA A 14 39.91 -8.13 -17.44
CA ALA A 14 40.24 -9.12 -16.40
C ALA A 14 40.54 -10.51 -16.96
N TYR A 15 39.84 -10.93 -18.00
CA TYR A 15 40.09 -12.23 -18.66
C TYR A 15 41.39 -12.23 -19.45
N ALA A 16 41.71 -11.15 -20.14
CA ALA A 16 42.95 -11.03 -20.94
C ALA A 16 44.20 -11.01 -20.04
N GLU A 17 44.14 -10.40 -18.87
CA GLU A 17 45.25 -10.39 -17.90
C GLU A 17 45.42 -11.75 -17.18
N LEU A 18 44.31 -12.49 -16.98
CA LEU A 18 44.36 -13.82 -16.37
C LEU A 18 44.76 -14.94 -17.34
N LEU A 19 44.51 -14.77 -18.62
CA LEU A 19 44.72 -15.80 -19.63
C LEU A 19 46.15 -16.38 -19.63
N PRO A 20 47.24 -15.60 -19.54
CA PRO A 20 48.58 -16.16 -19.51
C PRO A 20 48.81 -17.03 -18.26
N THR A 21 48.35 -16.59 -17.11
CA THR A 21 48.55 -17.33 -15.86
C THR A 21 47.72 -18.62 -15.83
N LEU A 22 46.53 -18.61 -16.43
CA LEU A 22 45.64 -19.78 -16.55
C LEU A 22 46.21 -20.79 -17.58
N GLN A 23 46.91 -20.34 -18.63
CA GLN A 23 47.61 -21.18 -19.56
C GLN A 23 48.82 -21.87 -18.92
N GLU A 24 49.59 -21.16 -18.12
CA GLU A 24 50.73 -21.71 -17.38
C GLU A 24 50.33 -22.75 -16.36
N THR A 25 49.16 -22.61 -15.74
CA THR A 25 48.64 -23.56 -14.73
C THR A 25 47.84 -24.72 -15.35
N GLY A 26 47.64 -24.74 -16.66
CA GLY A 26 46.89 -25.79 -17.36
C GLY A 26 45.38 -25.81 -17.10
N ILE A 27 44.85 -24.79 -16.45
CA ILE A 27 43.44 -24.69 -16.04
C ILE A 27 42.62 -23.90 -17.07
N ALA A 28 43.24 -23.31 -18.08
CA ALA A 28 42.58 -22.48 -19.11
C ALA A 28 41.43 -23.21 -19.85
N SER A 29 41.47 -24.53 -19.95
CA SER A 29 40.43 -25.33 -20.59
C SER A 29 39.19 -25.57 -19.71
N VAL A 30 39.27 -25.26 -18.40
CA VAL A 30 38.20 -25.51 -17.42
C VAL A 30 37.48 -24.21 -17.05
N THR A 31 38.10 -23.04 -17.26
CA THR A 31 37.50 -21.73 -16.99
C THR A 31 36.81 -21.21 -18.24
N LEU A 32 35.52 -21.51 -18.37
CA LEU A 32 34.74 -21.18 -19.56
C LEU A 32 34.37 -19.69 -19.64
N GLU A 33 34.16 -19.00 -18.56
CA GLU A 33 33.89 -17.54 -18.52
C GLU A 33 34.03 -17.03 -17.10
N THR A 34 34.69 -15.89 -16.90
CA THR A 34 34.60 -15.10 -15.66
C THR A 34 33.52 -14.03 -15.87
N PRO A 35 32.28 -14.23 -15.44
CA PRO A 35 31.30 -13.18 -15.56
C PRO A 35 31.76 -11.99 -14.71
N PRO A 36 31.76 -10.76 -15.25
CA PRO A 36 32.13 -9.60 -14.47
C PRO A 36 31.17 -9.46 -13.30
N VAL A 37 31.67 -9.59 -12.09
CA VAL A 37 30.85 -9.50 -10.84
C VAL A 37 30.06 -8.21 -10.82
N ALA A 38 30.60 -7.14 -11.40
CA ALA A 38 29.93 -5.84 -11.51
C ALA A 38 28.67 -5.91 -12.38
N SER A 39 28.64 -6.66 -13.47
CA SER A 39 27.46 -6.74 -14.35
C SER A 39 26.31 -7.50 -13.68
N SER A 40 26.60 -8.63 -13.04
CA SER A 40 25.57 -9.39 -12.31
C SER A 40 25.01 -8.62 -11.11
N PHE A 41 25.85 -7.81 -10.46
CA PHE A 41 25.42 -6.95 -9.36
C PHE A 41 24.56 -5.79 -9.87
N LEU A 42 24.93 -5.15 -10.98
CA LEU A 42 24.14 -4.09 -11.61
C LEU A 42 22.79 -4.60 -12.14
N GLU A 43 22.75 -5.80 -12.72
CA GLU A 43 21.51 -6.44 -13.13
C GLU A 43 20.56 -6.68 -11.93
N THR A 44 21.12 -7.19 -10.83
CA THR A 44 20.35 -7.42 -9.61
C THR A 44 19.78 -6.10 -9.04
N ILE A 45 20.59 -5.05 -8.99
CA ILE A 45 20.14 -3.72 -8.53
C ILE A 45 19.06 -3.16 -9.46
N ASN A 46 19.24 -3.24 -10.78
CA ASN A 46 18.26 -2.76 -11.73
C ASN A 46 16.94 -3.54 -11.65
N HIS A 47 17.02 -4.84 -11.48
CA HIS A 47 15.82 -5.68 -11.27
C HIS A 47 15.09 -5.30 -9.97
N GLN A 48 15.81 -5.14 -8.86
CA GLN A 48 15.20 -4.72 -7.59
C GLN A 48 14.58 -3.32 -7.69
N ARG A 49 15.24 -2.38 -8.39
CA ARG A 49 14.69 -1.04 -8.64
C ARG A 49 13.41 -1.08 -9.47
N GLN A 50 13.36 -1.90 -10.51
CA GLN A 50 12.16 -2.08 -11.33
C GLN A 50 11.01 -2.66 -10.51
N MET A 51 11.27 -3.70 -9.70
CA MET A 51 10.27 -4.28 -8.81
C MET A 51 9.75 -3.26 -7.79
N LEU A 52 10.62 -2.45 -7.21
CA LEU A 52 10.25 -1.41 -6.24
C LEU A 52 9.38 -0.32 -6.88
N LEU A 53 9.70 0.10 -8.10
CA LEU A 53 8.86 1.03 -8.87
C LEU A 53 7.50 0.43 -9.21
N LEU A 54 7.45 -0.84 -9.62
CA LEU A 54 6.22 -1.53 -9.97
C LEU A 54 5.31 -1.68 -8.74
N TYR A 55 5.83 -2.15 -7.61
CA TYR A 55 5.06 -2.25 -6.37
C TYR A 55 4.67 -0.88 -5.81
N GLY A 56 5.53 0.13 -5.97
CA GLY A 56 5.24 1.49 -5.57
C GLY A 56 4.06 2.08 -6.35
N THR A 57 4.08 1.97 -7.68
CA THR A 57 2.98 2.46 -8.53
C THR A 57 1.68 1.71 -8.26
N GLN A 58 1.72 0.39 -8.10
CA GLN A 58 0.56 -0.41 -7.76
C GLN A 58 -0.05 0.00 -6.41
N SER A 59 0.79 0.26 -5.41
CA SER A 59 0.34 0.72 -4.08
C SER A 59 -0.35 2.07 -4.14
N VAL A 60 0.16 3.02 -4.95
CA VAL A 60 -0.47 4.33 -5.14
C VAL A 60 -1.85 4.20 -5.79
N VAL A 61 -1.98 3.37 -6.83
CA VAL A 61 -3.28 3.13 -7.51
C VAL A 61 -4.29 2.52 -6.54
N LEU A 62 -3.87 1.53 -5.74
CA LEU A 62 -4.73 0.92 -4.73
C LEU A 62 -5.17 1.92 -3.65
N LEU A 63 -4.28 2.81 -3.20
CA LEU A 63 -4.60 3.88 -2.25
C LEU A 63 -5.66 4.83 -2.81
N ILE A 64 -5.49 5.30 -4.05
CA ILE A 64 -6.46 6.17 -4.70
C ILE A 64 -7.82 5.47 -4.81
N GLY A 65 -7.85 4.20 -5.23
CA GLY A 65 -9.07 3.40 -5.30
C GLY A 65 -9.77 3.28 -3.94
N LEU A 66 -9.01 3.03 -2.89
CA LEU A 66 -9.52 2.96 -1.52
C LEU A 66 -10.16 4.29 -1.08
N PHE A 67 -9.48 5.43 -1.32
CA PHE A 67 -10.04 6.75 -1.00
C PHE A 67 -11.35 7.02 -1.77
N CYS A 68 -11.43 6.67 -3.04
CA CYS A 68 -12.65 6.80 -3.84
C CYS A 68 -13.79 5.96 -3.26
N LEU A 69 -13.51 4.72 -2.84
CA LEU A 69 -14.51 3.84 -2.23
C LEU A 69 -15.01 4.37 -0.89
N ILE A 70 -14.15 4.92 -0.04
CA ILE A 70 -14.55 5.53 1.24
C ILE A 70 -15.49 6.71 1.00
N ILE A 71 -15.13 7.62 0.10
CA ILE A 71 -15.94 8.78 -0.24
C ILE A 71 -17.30 8.35 -0.80
N PHE A 72 -17.31 7.37 -1.71
CA PHE A 72 -18.52 6.84 -2.32
C PHE A 72 -19.42 6.17 -1.28
N SER A 73 -18.88 5.34 -0.40
CA SER A 73 -19.61 4.67 0.69
C SER A 73 -20.25 5.69 1.63
N ALA A 74 -19.50 6.71 2.07
CA ALA A 74 -20.01 7.77 2.94
C ALA A 74 -21.15 8.56 2.26
N LYS A 75 -21.00 8.87 0.97
CA LYS A 75 -22.02 9.59 0.20
C LYS A 75 -23.29 8.75 0.02
N LEU A 76 -23.14 7.48 -0.35
CA LEU A 76 -24.24 6.54 -0.50
C LEU A 76 -25.02 6.36 0.81
N TYR A 77 -24.31 6.27 1.95
CA TYR A 77 -24.94 6.21 3.26
C TYR A 77 -25.77 7.48 3.55
N CYS A 78 -25.22 8.65 3.29
CA CYS A 78 -25.92 9.92 3.49
C CYS A 78 -27.16 10.02 2.59
N GLU A 79 -27.11 9.57 1.34
CA GLU A 79 -28.25 9.55 0.43
C GLU A 79 -29.34 8.59 0.88
N ASN A 80 -28.99 7.36 1.28
CA ASN A 80 -29.96 6.37 1.72
C ASN A 80 -30.65 6.74 3.04
N TYR A 81 -29.94 7.42 3.92
CA TYR A 81 -30.45 7.79 5.25
C TYR A 81 -30.72 9.30 5.42
N LYS A 82 -30.84 10.03 4.31
CA LYS A 82 -31.01 11.50 4.32
C LYS A 82 -32.13 11.98 5.26
N ASN A 83 -33.30 11.35 5.19
CA ASN A 83 -34.45 11.75 6.02
C ASN A 83 -34.19 11.51 7.52
N LYS A 84 -33.58 10.36 7.86
CA LYS A 84 -33.22 10.03 9.24
C LYS A 84 -32.17 11.01 9.79
N ILE A 85 -31.15 11.33 8.99
CA ILE A 85 -30.10 12.28 9.37
C ILE A 85 -30.70 13.67 9.57
N ALA A 86 -31.60 14.10 8.69
CA ALA A 86 -32.28 15.40 8.79
C ALA A 86 -33.15 15.47 10.07
N CYS A 87 -33.98 14.47 10.36
CA CYS A 87 -34.75 14.40 11.60
C CYS A 87 -33.87 14.49 12.84
N CYS A 88 -32.79 13.69 12.91
CA CYS A 88 -31.86 13.73 14.04
C CYS A 88 -31.22 15.11 14.23
N LEU A 89 -30.89 15.81 13.14
CA LEU A 89 -30.32 17.16 13.23
C LEU A 89 -31.33 18.23 13.64
N ILE A 90 -32.59 18.12 13.18
CA ILE A 90 -33.70 19.00 13.61
C ILE A 90 -33.99 18.82 15.12
N GLU A 91 -33.88 17.59 15.61
CA GLU A 91 -33.98 17.26 17.05
C GLU A 91 -32.77 17.75 17.86
N GLY A 92 -31.77 18.37 17.23
CA GLY A 92 -30.60 18.94 17.92
C GLY A 92 -29.47 17.93 18.21
N TYR A 93 -29.53 16.70 17.70
CA TYR A 93 -28.45 15.74 17.87
C TYR A 93 -27.20 16.13 17.06
N SER A 94 -26.03 15.80 17.62
CA SER A 94 -24.76 16.02 16.90
C SER A 94 -24.67 15.15 15.65
N MET A 95 -23.97 15.63 14.62
CA MET A 95 -23.72 14.87 13.40
C MET A 95 -23.13 13.47 13.67
N PHE A 96 -22.27 13.39 14.67
CA PHE A 96 -21.65 12.13 15.09
C PHE A 96 -22.71 11.11 15.55
N HIS A 97 -23.73 11.56 16.26
CA HIS A 97 -24.84 10.72 16.69
C HIS A 97 -25.69 10.24 15.51
N CYS A 98 -25.94 11.12 14.53
CA CYS A 98 -26.76 10.81 13.35
C CYS A 98 -26.13 9.70 12.47
N ILE A 99 -24.79 9.67 12.38
CA ILE A 99 -24.06 8.67 11.56
C ILE A 99 -23.50 7.50 12.39
N ARG A 100 -23.87 7.41 13.67
CA ARG A 100 -23.33 6.39 14.60
C ARG A 100 -23.37 4.97 14.05
N ASN A 101 -24.46 4.58 13.41
CA ASN A 101 -24.59 3.23 12.86
C ASN A 101 -23.56 2.94 11.77
N HIS A 102 -23.27 3.92 10.90
CA HIS A 102 -22.23 3.76 9.89
C HIS A 102 -20.85 3.64 10.53
N LEU A 103 -20.56 4.45 11.55
CA LEU A 103 -19.30 4.37 12.28
C LEU A 103 -19.11 3.01 12.98
N ILE A 104 -20.18 2.44 13.57
CA ILE A 104 -20.12 1.11 14.18
C ILE A 104 -19.78 0.03 13.12
N VAL A 105 -20.40 0.09 11.95
CA VAL A 105 -20.11 -0.85 10.86
C VAL A 105 -18.65 -0.72 10.39
N THR A 106 -18.15 0.52 10.27
CA THR A 106 -16.74 0.77 9.92
C THR A 106 -15.79 0.17 10.96
N VAL A 107 -16.07 0.37 12.26
CA VAL A 107 -15.26 -0.21 13.34
C VAL A 107 -15.25 -1.75 13.26
N ILE A 108 -16.42 -2.37 13.09
CA ILE A 108 -16.53 -3.84 12.96
C ILE A 108 -15.70 -4.32 11.76
N TYR A 109 -15.79 -3.64 10.63
CA TYR A 109 -14.99 -3.96 9.43
C TYR A 109 -13.49 -3.94 9.72
N TYR A 110 -12.98 -2.90 10.38
CA TYR A 110 -11.55 -2.82 10.75
C TYR A 110 -11.13 -3.93 11.72
N VAL A 111 -11.99 -4.28 12.67
CA VAL A 111 -11.71 -5.40 13.59
C VAL A 111 -11.58 -6.71 12.81
N VAL A 112 -12.49 -6.98 11.86
CA VAL A 112 -12.42 -8.19 11.01
C VAL A 112 -11.15 -8.18 10.15
N VAL A 113 -10.78 -7.04 9.57
CA VAL A 113 -9.55 -6.89 8.78
C VAL A 113 -8.31 -7.16 9.64
N VAL A 114 -8.23 -6.59 10.84
CA VAL A 114 -7.10 -6.80 11.76
C VAL A 114 -6.97 -8.27 12.14
N VAL A 115 -8.10 -8.93 12.47
CA VAL A 115 -8.10 -10.37 12.81
C VAL A 115 -7.66 -11.21 11.62
N GLY A 116 -8.20 -10.94 10.42
CA GLY A 116 -7.80 -11.63 9.19
C GLY A 116 -6.33 -11.47 8.85
N LEU A 117 -5.81 -10.23 8.94
CA LEU A 117 -4.40 -9.94 8.71
C LEU A 117 -3.49 -10.60 9.76
N ARG A 118 -3.95 -10.68 11.02
CA ARG A 118 -3.22 -11.40 12.08
C ARG A 118 -3.09 -12.88 11.75
N PHE A 119 -4.17 -13.49 11.26
CA PHE A 119 -4.15 -14.88 10.83
C PHE A 119 -3.17 -15.11 9.67
N VAL A 120 -3.21 -14.25 8.64
CA VAL A 120 -2.29 -14.30 7.49
C VAL A 120 -0.83 -14.08 7.93
N SER A 121 -0.57 -13.14 8.84
CA SER A 121 0.79 -12.88 9.33
C SER A 121 1.38 -14.06 10.09
N MET A 122 0.57 -14.80 10.82
CA MET A 122 1.00 -16.02 11.51
C MET A 122 1.36 -17.14 10.53
N THR A 123 0.64 -17.25 9.42
CA THR A 123 0.89 -18.31 8.42
C THR A 123 2.06 -17.97 7.49
N MET A 124 2.26 -16.68 7.15
CA MET A 124 3.24 -16.24 6.16
C MET A 124 4.49 -15.56 6.75
N GLN A 125 4.61 -15.47 8.07
CA GLN A 125 5.72 -14.79 8.77
C GLN A 125 5.99 -13.34 8.29
N VAL A 126 4.94 -12.64 7.83
CA VAL A 126 5.03 -11.26 7.37
C VAL A 126 4.86 -10.31 8.54
N SER A 127 5.79 -9.37 8.71
CA SER A 127 5.65 -8.32 9.74
C SER A 127 4.58 -7.32 9.33
N LEU A 128 3.51 -7.21 10.12
CA LEU A 128 2.42 -6.27 9.90
C LEU A 128 2.66 -4.95 10.63
N ASN A 129 2.56 -3.87 9.89
CA ASN A 129 2.65 -2.53 10.47
C ASN A 129 1.26 -2.03 10.91
N TYR A 130 0.89 -2.31 12.17
CA TYR A 130 -0.39 -1.91 12.76
C TYR A 130 -0.59 -0.38 12.82
N LEU A 131 0.51 0.37 12.84
CA LEU A 131 0.48 1.83 12.83
C LEU A 131 -0.15 2.35 11.53
N LEU A 132 0.16 1.72 10.42
CA LEU A 132 -0.39 2.09 9.11
C LEU A 132 -1.91 1.84 9.05
N LEU A 133 -2.38 0.73 9.64
CA LEU A 133 -3.82 0.44 9.77
C LEU A 133 -4.54 1.47 10.64
N LEU A 134 -3.92 1.89 11.73
CA LEU A 134 -4.47 2.90 12.62
C LEU A 134 -4.57 4.27 11.92
N VAL A 135 -3.56 4.67 11.17
CA VAL A 135 -3.58 5.90 10.36
C VAL A 135 -4.67 5.84 9.29
N ALA A 136 -4.83 4.69 8.61
CA ALA A 136 -5.89 4.49 7.62
C ALA A 136 -7.28 4.61 8.26
N PHE A 137 -7.50 4.01 9.44
CA PHE A 137 -8.77 4.11 10.18
C PHE A 137 -9.10 5.55 10.58
N ILE A 138 -8.15 6.29 11.13
CA ILE A 138 -8.33 7.71 11.49
C ILE A 138 -8.65 8.54 10.24
N GLY A 139 -7.94 8.29 9.14
CA GLY A 139 -8.18 8.95 7.86
C GLY A 139 -9.60 8.70 7.33
N GLU A 140 -10.07 7.44 7.38
CA GLU A 140 -11.43 7.09 6.98
C GLU A 140 -12.49 7.80 7.83
N LEU A 141 -12.32 7.81 9.15
CA LEU A 141 -13.24 8.54 10.05
C LEU A 141 -13.29 10.05 9.71
N ALA A 142 -12.13 10.68 9.49
CA ALA A 142 -12.05 12.08 9.14
C ALA A 142 -12.74 12.39 7.80
N ILE A 143 -12.53 11.54 6.78
CA ILE A 143 -13.17 11.68 5.47
C ILE A 143 -14.68 11.50 5.59
N THR A 144 -15.14 10.45 6.27
CA THR A 144 -16.57 10.17 6.47
C THR A 144 -17.27 11.33 7.16
N LEU A 145 -16.69 11.86 8.22
CA LEU A 145 -17.24 13.03 8.92
C LEU A 145 -17.27 14.28 8.03
N SER A 146 -16.21 14.52 7.26
CA SER A 146 -16.11 15.68 6.36
C SER A 146 -17.14 15.62 5.24
N VAL A 147 -17.26 14.44 4.60
CA VAL A 147 -18.24 14.19 3.53
C VAL A 147 -19.67 14.35 4.08
N SER A 148 -19.96 13.74 5.22
CA SER A 148 -21.27 13.82 5.85
C SER A 148 -21.65 15.27 6.21
N ARG A 149 -20.72 16.05 6.76
CA ARG A 149 -20.95 17.48 7.06
C ARG A 149 -21.27 18.28 5.79
N ARG A 150 -20.44 18.13 4.74
CA ARG A 150 -20.65 18.84 3.47
C ARG A 150 -21.97 18.45 2.81
N TYR A 151 -22.29 17.15 2.81
CA TYR A 151 -23.53 16.66 2.24
C TYR A 151 -24.74 17.26 2.96
N THR A 152 -24.72 17.28 4.28
CA THR A 152 -25.80 17.84 5.10
C THR A 152 -25.97 19.32 4.89
N GLN A 153 -24.87 20.10 4.90
CA GLN A 153 -24.94 21.54 4.67
C GLN A 153 -25.54 21.90 3.31
N ASN A 154 -25.20 21.15 2.26
CA ASN A 154 -25.70 21.43 0.92
C ASN A 154 -27.16 21.00 0.70
N ASN A 155 -27.61 19.93 1.37
CA ASN A 155 -28.93 19.34 1.13
C ASN A 155 -29.97 19.65 2.21
N LEU A 156 -29.56 20.14 3.38
CA LEU A 156 -30.47 20.43 4.48
C LEU A 156 -31.52 21.48 4.05
N TYR A 157 -31.12 22.49 3.30
CA TYR A 157 -32.01 23.51 2.75
C TYR A 157 -33.04 22.92 1.76
N GLN A 158 -32.62 21.95 0.93
CA GLN A 158 -33.52 21.29 -0.01
C GLN A 158 -34.51 20.35 0.69
N ILE A 159 -34.08 19.66 1.75
CA ILE A 159 -34.93 18.75 2.52
C ILE A 159 -35.99 19.53 3.29
N VAL A 160 -35.62 20.67 3.89
CA VAL A 160 -36.55 21.53 4.64
C VAL A 160 -37.55 22.21 3.70
N LYS A 161 -37.08 22.63 2.49
CA LYS A 161 -37.95 23.27 1.49
C LYS A 161 -38.86 22.28 0.74
N GLY A 162 -38.49 21.00 0.64
CA GLY A 162 -39.32 19.96 0.01
C GLY A 162 -40.32 19.31 0.96
N ALA A 163 -40.40 19.76 2.20
CA ALA A 163 -41.37 19.36 3.21
C ALA A 163 -42.59 20.31 3.28
N GLU A 164 -42.59 21.38 2.46
CA GLU A 164 -43.76 22.19 2.17
C GLU A 164 -44.47 21.65 0.91
#